data_45d4db0e210ffcf7514a2ba9b9af88c1
#
_entry.id   45d4db0e210ffcf7514a2ba9b9af88c1
#
_cell.length_a   1.000
_cell.length_b   1.000
_cell.length_c   1.000
_cell.angle_alpha   90.00
_cell.angle_beta   90.00
_cell.angle_gamma   90.00
#
_symmetry.space_group_name_H-M   'P 1'
#
loop_
_entity.id
_entity.type
_entity.pdbx_description
1 polymer ?
#
loop_
_entity_poly.entity_id
_entity_poly.type
_entity_poly.pdbx_seq_one_letter_code
_entity_poly.pdbx_strand_id
1 'polypeptide(L)'
;MTQESFRERRVEACRRYFTDYLPTLQGQLLVPGLRSLSCKLGVSLTDIDSGVWTLVVASGELVEICTGAEGAQCTFFLEMGTLLEVATGVLAPDRAFFDLRIEIEGDVALGLQLSTVLAPFFKQYPFRLGQ
;
A
#
# COMPACT_ATOMS: atom_id res chain seq x y z
N MET A 1 20.85 -20.18 2.81
CA MET A 1 19.82 -19.22 3.30
C MET A 1 18.58 -19.98 3.68
N THR A 2 18.11 -19.80 4.90
CA THR A 2 16.93 -20.48 5.42
C THR A 2 15.66 -19.76 5.00
N GLN A 3 14.50 -20.45 5.11
CA GLN A 3 13.21 -19.81 4.85
C GLN A 3 12.93 -18.68 5.83
N GLU A 4 13.43 -18.79 7.08
CA GLU A 4 13.29 -17.73 8.07
C GLU A 4 14.04 -16.47 7.66
N SER A 5 15.25 -16.60 7.12
CA SER A 5 16.00 -15.44 6.62
C SER A 5 15.30 -14.77 5.45
N PHE A 6 14.66 -15.55 4.58
CA PHE A 6 13.86 -15.02 3.49
C PHE A 6 12.65 -14.26 4.01
N ARG A 7 11.96 -14.84 5.00
CA ARG A 7 10.81 -14.21 5.61
C ARG A 7 11.20 -12.90 6.31
N GLU A 8 12.29 -12.92 7.07
CA GLU A 8 12.79 -11.73 7.76
C GLU A 8 13.12 -10.61 6.80
N ARG A 9 13.70 -10.92 5.65
CA ARG A 9 13.99 -9.92 4.62
C ARG A 9 12.73 -9.31 4.04
N ARG A 10 11.69 -10.13 3.84
CA ARG A 10 10.41 -9.62 3.36
C ARG A 10 9.73 -8.73 4.37
N VAL A 11 9.74 -9.13 5.64
CA VAL A 11 9.19 -8.32 6.73
C VAL A 11 9.90 -6.98 6.77
N GLU A 12 11.24 -7.00 6.73
CA GLU A 12 12.05 -5.79 6.74
C GLU A 12 11.72 -4.89 5.54
N ALA A 13 11.63 -5.47 4.35
CA ALA A 13 11.33 -4.71 3.14
C ALA A 13 9.95 -4.05 3.23
N CYS A 14 8.94 -4.81 3.70
CA CYS A 14 7.60 -4.26 3.85
C CYS A 14 7.57 -3.13 4.87
N ARG A 15 8.24 -3.30 6.01
CA ARG A 15 8.31 -2.25 7.03
C ARG A 15 8.99 -1.00 6.49
N ARG A 16 10.11 -1.15 5.78
CA ARG A 16 10.82 -0.01 5.20
C ARG A 16 9.97 0.73 4.17
N TYR A 17 9.12 0.02 3.45
CA TYR A 17 8.23 0.67 2.50
C TYR A 17 7.34 1.70 3.20
N PHE A 18 6.74 1.33 4.32
CA PHE A 18 5.83 2.21 5.06
C PHE A 18 6.54 3.20 5.98
N THR A 19 7.67 2.81 6.58
CA THR A 19 8.34 3.64 7.58
C THR A 19 9.42 4.54 7.00
N ASP A 20 10.03 4.15 5.89
CA ASP A 20 11.15 4.88 5.31
C ASP A 20 10.84 5.45 3.93
N TYR A 21 10.29 4.64 3.03
CA TYR A 21 10.12 5.06 1.64
C TYR A 21 8.90 5.97 1.42
N LEU A 22 7.71 5.52 1.84
CA LEU A 22 6.49 6.33 1.65
C LEU A 22 6.58 7.71 2.31
N PRO A 23 7.18 7.87 3.50
CA PRO A 23 7.34 9.21 4.07
C PRO A 23 8.14 10.17 3.18
N THR A 24 9.05 9.68 2.35
CA THR A 24 9.77 10.55 1.41
C THR A 24 8.86 11.10 0.32
N LEU A 25 7.69 10.51 0.13
CA LEU A 25 6.72 10.90 -0.89
C LEU A 25 5.60 11.77 -0.32
N GLN A 26 5.67 12.17 0.94
CA GLN A 26 4.70 13.08 1.53
C GLN A 26 4.68 14.39 0.75
N GLY A 27 3.46 14.87 0.44
CA GLY A 27 3.27 16.05 -0.39
C GLY A 27 3.19 15.75 -1.89
N GLN A 28 3.47 14.51 -2.31
CA GLN A 28 3.35 14.14 -3.71
C GLN A 28 1.91 13.75 -4.03
N LEU A 29 1.46 14.10 -5.23
CA LEU A 29 0.14 13.68 -5.71
C LEU A 29 0.14 12.19 -5.98
N LEU A 30 -0.71 11.45 -5.29
CA LEU A 30 -0.90 10.02 -5.54
C LEU A 30 -1.69 9.79 -6.82
N VAL A 31 -2.66 10.66 -7.08
CA VAL A 31 -3.57 10.51 -8.21
C VAL A 31 -3.68 11.85 -8.91
N PRO A 32 -2.90 12.08 -9.98
CA PRO A 32 -3.04 13.29 -10.78
C PRO A 32 -4.47 13.42 -11.32
N GLY A 33 -5.05 14.59 -11.15
CA GLY A 33 -6.42 14.87 -11.61
C GLY A 33 -7.50 14.59 -10.58
N LEU A 34 -7.19 13.96 -9.45
CA LEU A 34 -8.16 13.74 -8.36
C LEU A 34 -7.81 14.55 -7.12
N ARG A 35 -7.67 15.86 -7.30
CA ARG A 35 -7.31 16.75 -6.19
C ARG A 35 -8.41 16.86 -5.13
N SER A 36 -9.61 16.39 -5.42
CA SER A 36 -10.71 16.36 -4.45
C SER A 36 -10.68 15.11 -3.57
N LEU A 37 -9.80 14.14 -3.87
CA LEU A 37 -9.75 12.90 -3.13
C LEU A 37 -9.13 13.12 -1.76
N SER A 38 -9.90 12.83 -0.71
CA SER A 38 -9.42 12.83 0.68
C SER A 38 -9.96 11.59 1.35
N CYS A 39 -9.08 10.76 1.86
CA CYS A 39 -9.47 9.50 2.51
C CYS A 39 -8.35 8.97 3.39
N LYS A 40 -8.73 8.00 4.23
CA LYS A 40 -7.77 7.20 5.00
C LYS A 40 -7.92 5.76 4.54
N LEU A 41 -6.85 5.19 4.03
CA LEU A 41 -6.86 3.80 3.59
C LEU A 41 -5.89 2.98 4.44
N GLY A 42 -6.34 1.82 4.87
CA GLY A 42 -5.53 0.89 5.64
C GLY A 42 -4.90 -0.17 4.76
N VAL A 43 -3.73 -0.62 5.15
CA VAL A 43 -3.05 -1.75 4.54
C VAL A 43 -2.69 -2.73 5.64
N SER A 44 -3.22 -3.94 5.54
CA SER A 44 -3.00 -4.99 6.54
C SER A 44 -2.33 -6.19 5.88
N LEU A 45 -1.11 -6.48 6.32
CA LEU A 45 -0.38 -7.65 5.83
C LEU A 45 -0.80 -8.86 6.63
N THR A 46 -1.39 -9.84 5.94
CA THR A 46 -2.06 -10.98 6.58
C THR A 46 -1.11 -12.05 7.10
N ASP A 47 0.14 -12.01 6.66
CA ASP A 47 1.13 -13.04 6.98
C ASP A 47 2.22 -12.57 7.94
N ILE A 48 2.05 -11.41 8.58
CA ILE A 48 2.93 -10.94 9.66
C ILE A 48 2.13 -10.32 10.79
N ASP A 49 2.73 -10.31 11.99
CA ASP A 49 2.14 -9.65 13.14
C ASP A 49 2.39 -8.15 13.07
N SER A 50 1.42 -7.36 13.49
CA SER A 50 1.52 -5.89 13.56
C SER A 50 1.87 -5.25 12.21
N GLY A 51 1.51 -5.89 11.11
CA GLY A 51 1.78 -5.38 9.76
C GLY A 51 0.63 -4.53 9.22
N VAL A 52 0.19 -3.51 9.98
CA VAL A 52 -0.95 -2.67 9.62
C VAL A 52 -0.55 -1.22 9.64
N TRP A 53 -0.82 -0.51 8.54
CA TRP A 53 -0.56 0.92 8.40
C TRP A 53 -1.76 1.61 7.77
N THR A 54 -1.89 2.91 8.05
CA THR A 54 -2.91 3.76 7.42
C THR A 54 -2.24 4.87 6.66
N LEU A 55 -2.64 5.06 5.41
CA LEU A 55 -2.20 6.16 4.57
C LEU A 55 -3.28 7.23 4.58
N VAL A 56 -2.91 8.45 4.92
CA VAL A 56 -3.83 9.59 4.92
C VAL A 56 -3.61 10.39 3.65
N VAL A 57 -4.67 10.52 2.88
CA VAL A 57 -4.67 11.25 1.62
C VAL A 57 -5.57 12.48 1.78
N ALA A 58 -5.05 13.64 1.42
CA ALA A 58 -5.81 14.89 1.43
C ALA A 58 -5.53 15.65 0.14
N SER A 59 -6.58 16.05 -0.53
CA SER A 59 -6.49 16.75 -1.82
C SER A 59 -5.62 16.01 -2.84
N GLY A 60 -5.72 14.68 -2.84
CA GLY A 60 -4.98 13.81 -3.73
C GLY A 60 -3.51 13.58 -3.35
N GLU A 61 -3.04 14.19 -2.27
CA GLU A 61 -1.64 14.09 -1.83
C GLU A 61 -1.51 13.16 -0.63
N LEU A 62 -0.42 12.42 -0.59
CA LEU A 62 -0.08 11.63 0.59
C LEU A 62 0.42 12.58 1.69
N VAL A 63 -0.32 12.68 2.79
CA VAL A 63 0.02 13.63 3.86
C VAL A 63 0.57 12.97 5.11
N GLU A 64 0.22 11.71 5.37
CA GLU A 64 0.68 11.03 6.58
C GLU A 64 0.61 9.52 6.42
N ILE A 65 1.51 8.80 7.10
CA ILE A 65 1.48 7.35 7.22
C ILE A 65 1.48 7.04 8.73
N CYS A 66 0.45 6.33 9.18
CA CYS A 66 0.28 5.97 10.59
C CYS A 66 0.35 4.46 10.77
N THR A 67 0.73 4.01 11.95
CA THR A 67 0.62 2.59 12.32
C THR A 67 -0.81 2.28 12.72
N GLY A 68 -1.26 1.06 12.40
CA GLY A 68 -2.63 0.62 12.68
C GLY A 68 -3.60 1.06 11.59
N ALA A 69 -4.85 0.63 11.70
CA ALA A 69 -5.90 0.93 10.72
C ALA A 69 -7.07 1.68 11.35
N GLU A 70 -6.88 2.32 12.49
CA GLU A 70 -7.94 3.05 13.17
C GLU A 70 -8.39 4.24 12.32
N GLY A 71 -9.69 4.31 12.06
CA GLY A 71 -10.27 5.38 11.26
C GLY A 71 -10.14 5.19 9.74
N ALA A 72 -9.58 4.07 9.28
CA ALA A 72 -9.49 3.80 7.86
C ALA A 72 -10.89 3.59 7.26
N GLN A 73 -11.17 4.26 6.14
CA GLN A 73 -12.44 4.14 5.44
C GLN A 73 -12.54 2.82 4.67
N CYS A 74 -11.41 2.34 4.16
CA CYS A 74 -11.28 1.00 3.60
C CYS A 74 -9.92 0.44 3.97
N THR A 75 -9.83 -0.89 4.03
CA THR A 75 -8.57 -1.58 4.36
C THR A 75 -8.32 -2.65 3.33
N PHE A 76 -7.09 -2.68 2.81
CA PHE A 76 -6.62 -3.68 1.88
C PHE A 76 -5.90 -4.77 2.66
N PHE A 77 -6.34 -6.02 2.52
CA PHE A 77 -5.72 -7.18 3.15
C PHE A 77 -4.96 -7.96 2.09
N LEU A 78 -3.66 -8.15 2.29
CA LEU A 78 -2.81 -8.85 1.32
C LEU A 78 -1.58 -9.41 2.03
N GLU A 79 -0.94 -10.38 1.37
CA GLU A 79 0.32 -10.94 1.86
C GLU A 79 1.51 -10.05 1.50
N MET A 80 2.62 -10.21 2.21
CA MET A 80 3.86 -9.46 1.98
C MET A 80 4.33 -9.55 0.52
N GLY A 81 4.30 -10.76 -0.05
CA GLY A 81 4.74 -10.95 -1.43
C GLY A 81 3.92 -10.14 -2.41
N THR A 82 2.60 -10.09 -2.20
CA THR A 82 1.72 -9.29 -3.05
C THR A 82 2.00 -7.80 -2.88
N LEU A 83 2.18 -7.34 -1.64
CA LEU A 83 2.52 -5.93 -1.41
C LEU A 83 3.80 -5.56 -2.14
N LEU A 84 4.84 -6.38 -2.07
CA LEU A 84 6.11 -6.08 -2.72
C LEU A 84 5.99 -6.05 -4.24
N GLU A 85 5.17 -6.92 -4.83
CA GLU A 85 4.93 -6.88 -6.27
C GLU A 85 4.19 -5.60 -6.68
N VAL A 86 3.22 -5.17 -5.88
CA VAL A 86 2.51 -3.91 -6.14
C VAL A 86 3.44 -2.72 -5.93
N ALA A 87 4.16 -2.69 -4.82
CA ALA A 87 5.05 -1.57 -4.48
C ALA A 87 6.18 -1.39 -5.48
N THR A 88 6.70 -2.47 -6.04
CA THR A 88 7.77 -2.40 -7.04
C THR A 88 7.26 -2.12 -8.45
N GLY A 89 5.94 -2.01 -8.63
CA GLY A 89 5.33 -1.71 -9.92
C GLY A 89 5.15 -2.91 -10.85
N VAL A 90 5.45 -4.11 -10.37
CA VAL A 90 5.35 -5.34 -11.17
C VAL A 90 3.90 -5.77 -11.35
N LEU A 91 3.07 -5.55 -10.33
CA LEU A 91 1.68 -5.97 -10.32
C LEU A 91 0.77 -4.78 -10.03
N ALA A 92 -0.19 -4.51 -10.92
CA ALA A 92 -1.16 -3.46 -10.69
C ALA A 92 -2.13 -3.88 -9.56
N PRO A 93 -2.52 -2.95 -8.66
CA PRO A 93 -3.39 -3.31 -7.53
C PRO A 93 -4.76 -3.84 -7.96
N ASP A 94 -5.35 -3.30 -9.02
CA ASP A 94 -6.63 -3.79 -9.53
C ASP A 94 -6.51 -5.23 -10.05
N ARG A 95 -5.39 -5.55 -10.71
CA ARG A 95 -5.15 -6.93 -11.16
C ARG A 95 -5.01 -7.87 -9.97
N ALA A 96 -4.29 -7.46 -8.94
CA ALA A 96 -4.14 -8.25 -7.72
C ALA A 96 -5.50 -8.53 -7.07
N PHE A 97 -6.41 -7.56 -7.09
CA PHE A 97 -7.75 -7.74 -6.57
C PHE A 97 -8.54 -8.76 -7.39
N PHE A 98 -8.52 -8.65 -8.72
CA PHE A 98 -9.21 -9.60 -9.58
C PHE A 98 -8.62 -11.00 -9.50
N ASP A 99 -7.34 -11.13 -9.21
CA ASP A 99 -6.67 -12.42 -9.00
C ASP A 99 -6.87 -12.96 -7.58
N LEU A 100 -7.73 -12.33 -6.77
CA LEU A 100 -8.04 -12.73 -5.39
C LEU A 100 -6.83 -12.68 -4.45
N ARG A 101 -5.86 -11.84 -4.75
CA ARG A 101 -4.67 -11.65 -3.92
C ARG A 101 -4.81 -10.48 -2.96
N ILE A 102 -5.82 -9.65 -3.13
CA ILE A 102 -6.15 -8.54 -2.24
C ILE A 102 -7.62 -8.64 -1.89
N GLU A 103 -7.93 -8.50 -0.61
CA GLU A 103 -9.30 -8.35 -0.12
C GLU A 103 -9.49 -6.93 0.37
N ILE A 104 -10.71 -6.40 0.22
CA ILE A 104 -11.03 -5.04 0.63
C ILE A 104 -12.17 -5.11 1.64
N GLU A 105 -11.98 -4.46 2.79
CA GLU A 105 -13.03 -4.31 3.80
C GLU A 105 -13.33 -2.84 4.03
N GLY A 106 -14.53 -2.55 4.52
CA GLY A 106 -15.00 -1.19 4.75
C GLY A 106 -15.70 -0.65 3.52
N ASP A 107 -15.31 0.53 3.06
CA ASP A 107 -15.88 1.12 1.85
C ASP A 107 -15.28 0.44 0.62
N VAL A 108 -15.94 -0.63 0.17
CA VAL A 108 -15.45 -1.43 -0.96
C VAL A 108 -15.42 -0.62 -2.25
N ALA A 109 -16.39 0.24 -2.48
CA ALA A 109 -16.42 1.07 -3.69
C ALA A 109 -15.20 2.01 -3.74
N LEU A 110 -14.85 2.60 -2.61
CA LEU A 110 -13.64 3.43 -2.51
C LEU A 110 -12.40 2.59 -2.76
N GLY A 111 -12.32 1.41 -2.15
CA GLY A 111 -11.17 0.51 -2.34
C GLY A 111 -10.98 0.09 -3.79
N LEU A 112 -12.07 -0.23 -4.49
CA LEU A 112 -12.01 -0.59 -5.90
C LEU A 112 -11.54 0.59 -6.76
N GLN A 113 -12.05 1.79 -6.48
CA GLN A 113 -11.61 3.00 -7.16
C GLN A 113 -10.11 3.23 -6.94
N LEU A 114 -9.65 3.12 -5.69
CA LEU A 114 -8.24 3.32 -5.36
C LEU A 114 -7.35 2.28 -6.03
N SER A 115 -7.79 1.02 -6.12
CA SER A 115 -6.98 -0.02 -6.75
C SER A 115 -6.74 0.27 -8.23
N THR A 116 -7.64 0.97 -8.87
CA THR A 116 -7.50 1.36 -10.28
C THR A 116 -6.66 2.63 -10.43
N VAL A 117 -7.00 3.67 -9.66
CA VAL A 117 -6.39 5.00 -9.84
C VAL A 117 -4.99 5.11 -9.27
N LEU A 118 -4.60 4.21 -8.35
CA LEU A 118 -3.25 4.22 -7.79
C LEU A 118 -2.23 3.45 -8.63
N ALA A 119 -2.66 2.71 -9.65
CA ALA A 119 -1.73 1.94 -10.47
C ALA A 119 -0.60 2.80 -11.07
N PRO A 120 -0.87 3.99 -11.63
CA PRO A 120 0.22 4.84 -12.14
C PRO A 120 1.20 5.30 -11.05
N PHE A 121 0.71 5.50 -9.82
CA PHE A 121 1.57 5.90 -8.72
C PHE A 121 2.68 4.87 -8.47
N PHE A 122 2.33 3.59 -8.42
CA PHE A 122 3.33 2.55 -8.16
C PHE A 122 4.33 2.41 -9.29
N LYS A 123 3.96 2.75 -10.52
CA LYS A 123 4.88 2.76 -11.65
C LYS A 123 5.78 3.97 -11.65
N GLN A 124 5.26 5.10 -11.21
CA GLN A 124 6.04 6.35 -11.17
C GLN A 124 7.02 6.38 -10.00
N TYR A 125 6.62 5.80 -8.86
CA TYR A 125 7.44 5.78 -7.64
C TYR A 125 7.63 4.33 -7.17
N PRO A 126 8.31 3.49 -7.97
CA PRO A 126 8.48 2.08 -7.58
C PRO A 126 9.45 1.96 -6.41
N PHE A 127 9.09 1.08 -5.47
CA PHE A 127 9.97 0.74 -4.37
C PHE A 127 11.07 -0.17 -4.91
N ARG A 128 12.31 0.12 -4.55
CA ARG A 128 13.46 -0.67 -5.00
C ARG A 128 13.97 -1.53 -3.87
N LEU A 129 13.87 -2.84 -4.05
CA LEU A 129 14.40 -3.81 -3.10
C LEU A 129 15.93 -3.81 -3.20
N GLY A 130 16.58 -3.95 -2.05
CA GLY A 130 18.04 -4.04 -2.00
C GLY A 130 18.79 -2.71 -1.99
N GLN A 131 18.08 -1.62 -1.82
CA GLN A 131 18.71 -0.29 -1.67
C GLN A 131 18.62 0.22 -0.26
#